data_487be01b00a9639a15e3c4a3a672dbc5
#
_entry.id   487be01b00a9639a15e3c4a3a672dbc5
#
_cell.length_a   1.000
_cell.length_b   1.000
_cell.length_c   1.000
_cell.angle_alpha   90.00
_cell.angle_beta   90.00
_cell.angle_gamma   90.00
#
_symmetry.space_group_name_H-M   'P 1'
#
loop_
_entity.id
_entity.type
_entity.pdbx_description
1 polymer ?
#
loop_
_entity_poly.entity_id
_entity_poly.type
_entity_poly.pdbx_seq_one_letter_code
_entity_poly.pdbx_strand_id
1 'polypeptide(L)'
;MYFELTEEQLMIKQAARDFAQNVLKPGVIDRDREMRYPYEEVKQMGELGFLGMMVSPEYGGGGMDTMSYVLAMEEISKVDSSCSVIMSVNNSLVCWGLEQFGSEEQKRKYLPDLASGKKIGAFCLSEPEADSEATSQRTTAEAKGDYYLWNGTKNWITNGGSASVYLVMA
;
A
#
# COMPACT_ATOMS: atom_id res chain seq x y z
N MET A 1 -20.83 4.10 24.01
CA MET A 1 -20.04 3.93 22.79
C MET A 1 -20.42 5.10 21.90
N TYR A 2 -19.48 5.98 21.56
CA TYR A 2 -19.72 7.12 20.67
C TYR A 2 -19.49 6.64 19.23
N PHE A 3 -20.45 6.90 18.35
CA PHE A 3 -20.38 6.58 16.92
C PHE A 3 -20.12 7.81 16.05
N GLU A 4 -19.93 8.98 16.68
CA GLU A 4 -19.63 10.21 15.95
C GLU A 4 -18.15 10.26 15.60
N LEU A 5 -17.87 10.70 14.38
CA LEU A 5 -16.50 10.92 13.90
C LEU A 5 -15.92 12.18 14.55
N THR A 6 -14.61 12.15 14.81
CA THR A 6 -13.89 13.34 15.28
C THR A 6 -13.75 14.37 14.15
N GLU A 7 -13.45 15.61 14.50
CA GLU A 7 -13.19 16.68 13.52
C GLU A 7 -12.03 16.30 12.58
N GLU A 8 -10.96 15.71 13.13
CA GLU A 8 -9.81 15.23 12.35
C GLU A 8 -10.22 14.14 11.35
N GLN A 9 -11.00 13.15 11.78
CA GLN A 9 -11.51 12.09 10.91
C GLN A 9 -12.41 12.64 9.79
N LEU A 10 -13.23 13.65 10.09
CA LEU A 10 -14.07 14.34 9.11
C LEU A 10 -13.22 15.12 8.10
N MET A 11 -12.15 15.78 8.53
CA MET A 11 -11.21 16.49 7.65
C MET A 11 -10.49 15.54 6.72
N ILE A 12 -10.01 14.40 7.22
CA ILE A 12 -9.34 13.36 6.42
C ILE A 12 -10.31 12.78 5.38
N LYS A 13 -11.53 12.45 5.80
CA LYS A 13 -12.58 11.98 4.90
C LYS A 13 -12.86 12.98 3.78
N GLN A 14 -12.97 14.27 4.13
CA GLN A 14 -13.20 15.33 3.14
C GLN A 14 -12.02 15.48 2.18
N ALA A 15 -10.78 15.50 2.68
CA ALA A 15 -9.59 15.59 1.84
C ALA A 15 -9.49 14.41 0.84
N ALA A 16 -9.77 13.19 1.30
CA ALA A 16 -9.79 12.00 0.44
C ALA A 16 -10.90 12.09 -0.62
N ARG A 17 -12.10 12.58 -0.26
CA ARG A 17 -13.20 12.82 -1.19
C ARG A 17 -12.82 13.85 -2.25
N ASP A 18 -12.24 14.96 -1.85
CA ASP A 18 -11.84 16.03 -2.77
C ASP A 18 -10.77 15.55 -3.74
N PHE A 19 -9.78 14.82 -3.26
CA PHE A 19 -8.78 14.18 -4.10
C PHE A 19 -9.42 13.20 -5.09
N ALA A 20 -10.28 12.30 -4.61
CA ALA A 20 -10.95 11.30 -5.45
C ALA A 20 -11.80 11.96 -6.56
N GLN A 21 -12.59 12.98 -6.23
CA GLN A 21 -13.49 13.62 -7.19
C GLN A 21 -12.73 14.52 -8.18
N ASN A 22 -11.68 15.22 -7.74
CA ASN A 22 -10.99 16.22 -8.56
C ASN A 22 -9.80 15.64 -9.34
N VAL A 23 -9.13 14.62 -8.80
CA VAL A 23 -7.92 14.04 -9.39
C VAL A 23 -8.17 12.68 -10.02
N LEU A 24 -8.83 11.75 -9.30
CA LEU A 24 -9.00 10.38 -9.81
C LEU A 24 -10.12 10.27 -10.83
N LYS A 25 -11.30 10.86 -10.55
CA LYS A 25 -12.49 10.74 -11.37
C LYS A 25 -12.31 11.15 -12.83
N PRO A 26 -11.61 12.24 -13.16
CA PRO A 26 -11.51 12.68 -14.56
C PRO A 26 -10.88 11.67 -15.51
N GLY A 27 -10.03 10.80 -15.02
CA GLY A 27 -9.29 9.85 -15.89
C GLY A 27 -9.56 8.38 -15.59
N VAL A 28 -10.46 8.03 -14.65
CA VAL A 28 -10.61 6.64 -14.17
C VAL A 28 -11.02 5.67 -15.28
N ILE A 29 -11.96 6.03 -16.15
CA ILE A 29 -12.45 5.16 -17.23
C ILE A 29 -11.36 4.91 -18.27
N ASP A 30 -10.58 5.95 -18.59
CA ASP A 30 -9.51 5.83 -19.57
C ASP A 30 -8.34 5.00 -19.02
N ARG A 31 -7.98 5.21 -17.75
CA ARG A 31 -6.97 4.36 -17.07
C ARG A 31 -7.37 2.89 -17.06
N ASP A 32 -8.63 2.60 -16.73
CA ASP A 32 -9.15 1.22 -16.70
C ASP A 32 -9.13 0.60 -18.11
N ARG A 33 -9.65 1.30 -19.12
CA ARG A 33 -9.66 0.84 -20.51
C ARG A 33 -8.27 0.59 -21.07
N GLU A 34 -7.32 1.46 -20.77
CA GLU A 34 -5.94 1.39 -21.22
C GLU A 34 -5.08 0.42 -20.38
N MET A 35 -5.62 -0.13 -19.29
CA MET A 35 -4.88 -0.95 -18.31
C MET A 35 -3.62 -0.23 -17.80
N ARG A 36 -3.71 1.07 -17.60
CA ARG A 36 -2.58 1.96 -17.30
C ARG A 36 -2.42 2.15 -15.80
N TYR A 37 -1.21 1.89 -15.30
CA TYR A 37 -0.87 2.17 -13.91
C TYR A 37 -0.93 3.69 -13.62
N PRO A 38 -1.59 4.13 -12.54
CA PRO A 38 -1.87 5.54 -12.25
C PRO A 38 -0.67 6.24 -11.57
N TYR A 39 0.47 6.35 -12.26
CA TYR A 39 1.72 6.89 -11.68
C TYR A 39 1.58 8.30 -11.10
N GLU A 40 0.93 9.21 -11.83
CA GLU A 40 0.77 10.60 -11.41
C GLU A 40 -0.20 10.73 -10.25
N GLU A 41 -1.28 9.95 -10.26
CA GLU A 41 -2.27 9.90 -9.20
C GLU A 41 -1.67 9.32 -7.91
N VAL A 42 -0.88 8.25 -8.03
CA VAL A 42 -0.18 7.61 -6.90
C VAL A 42 0.86 8.56 -6.30
N LYS A 43 1.59 9.30 -7.13
CA LYS A 43 2.52 10.33 -6.66
C LYS A 43 1.80 11.40 -5.84
N GLN A 44 0.67 11.92 -6.34
CA GLN A 44 -0.15 12.90 -5.61
C GLN A 44 -0.73 12.31 -4.32
N MET A 45 -1.13 11.03 -4.30
CA MET A 45 -1.52 10.35 -3.06
C MET A 45 -0.39 10.36 -2.02
N GLY A 46 0.84 10.15 -2.45
CA GLY A 46 2.01 10.23 -1.58
C GLY A 46 2.24 11.64 -1.03
N GLU A 47 2.17 12.66 -1.88
CA GLU A 47 2.30 14.07 -1.50
C GLU A 47 1.24 14.52 -0.48
N LEU A 48 0.03 13.93 -0.54
CA LEU A 48 -1.06 14.16 0.41
C LEU A 48 -0.99 13.26 1.66
N GLY A 49 0.00 12.36 1.75
CA GLY A 49 0.19 11.48 2.89
C GLY A 49 -0.68 10.22 2.90
N PHE A 50 -1.48 9.95 1.85
CA PHE A 50 -2.36 8.78 1.81
C PHE A 50 -1.60 7.44 1.72
N LEU A 51 -0.33 7.44 1.34
CA LEU A 51 0.47 6.22 1.23
C LEU A 51 1.18 5.81 2.53
N GLY A 52 1.20 6.69 3.54
CA GLY A 52 1.82 6.46 4.84
C GLY A 52 0.93 6.84 6.03
N MET A 53 -0.40 6.72 5.87
CA MET A 53 -1.36 7.20 6.88
C MET A 53 -1.12 6.62 8.27
N MET A 54 -0.93 5.29 8.34
CA MET A 54 -0.77 4.58 9.61
C MET A 54 0.69 4.42 10.05
N VAL A 55 1.64 4.74 9.18
CA VAL A 55 3.08 4.67 9.49
C VAL A 55 3.42 5.70 10.58
N SER A 56 4.25 5.30 11.55
CA SER A 56 4.71 6.16 12.62
C SER A 56 5.37 7.45 12.08
N PRO A 57 5.13 8.60 12.71
CA PRO A 57 5.83 9.86 12.39
C PRO A 57 7.35 9.74 12.46
N GLU A 58 7.88 8.84 13.28
CA GLU A 58 9.32 8.55 13.36
C GLU A 58 9.91 8.13 12.01
N TYR A 59 9.10 7.48 11.17
CA TYR A 59 9.47 7.03 9.82
C TYR A 59 8.83 7.87 8.71
N GLY A 60 8.32 9.06 9.06
CA GLY A 60 7.77 10.01 8.08
C GLY A 60 6.32 9.75 7.68
N GLY A 61 5.60 8.93 8.41
CA GLY A 61 4.17 8.68 8.21
C GLY A 61 3.27 9.62 8.99
N GLY A 62 1.96 9.47 8.81
CA GLY A 62 0.94 10.28 9.46
C GLY A 62 0.61 9.87 10.90
N GLY A 63 0.91 8.64 11.31
CA GLY A 63 0.56 8.09 12.62
C GLY A 63 -0.95 8.09 12.91
N MET A 64 -1.76 8.05 11.85
CA MET A 64 -3.21 8.14 11.95
C MET A 64 -3.83 6.83 12.43
N ASP A 65 -5.00 6.92 13.04
CA ASP A 65 -5.75 5.76 13.47
C ASP A 65 -6.36 4.98 12.29
N THR A 66 -6.74 3.73 12.56
CA THR A 66 -7.37 2.86 11.56
C THR A 66 -8.68 3.41 11.02
N MET A 67 -9.45 4.17 11.81
CA MET A 67 -10.70 4.77 11.37
C MET A 67 -10.43 5.83 10.31
N SER A 68 -9.47 6.71 10.53
CA SER A 68 -9.03 7.73 9.57
C SER A 68 -8.61 7.09 8.24
N TYR A 69 -7.84 6.01 8.32
CA TYR A 69 -7.42 5.24 7.14
C TYR A 69 -8.63 4.65 6.38
N VAL A 70 -9.56 4.00 7.08
CA VAL A 70 -10.76 3.40 6.47
C VAL A 70 -11.64 4.46 5.81
N LEU A 71 -11.82 5.62 6.42
CA LEU A 71 -12.59 6.73 5.86
C LEU A 71 -11.97 7.25 4.55
N ALA A 72 -10.66 7.38 4.51
CA ALA A 72 -9.96 7.76 3.27
C ALA A 72 -10.10 6.67 2.19
N MET A 73 -9.91 5.41 2.56
CA MET A 73 -10.10 4.26 1.66
C MET A 73 -11.51 4.22 1.07
N GLU A 74 -12.54 4.45 1.89
CA GLU A 74 -13.93 4.49 1.43
C GLU A 74 -14.15 5.56 0.35
N GLU A 75 -13.68 6.78 0.56
CA GLU A 75 -13.89 7.86 -0.40
C GLU A 75 -13.10 7.66 -1.71
N ILE A 76 -11.89 7.14 -1.64
CA ILE A 76 -11.09 6.81 -2.82
C ILE A 76 -11.70 5.64 -3.59
N SER A 77 -12.12 4.57 -2.90
CA SER A 77 -12.73 3.37 -3.51
C SER A 77 -14.03 3.66 -4.25
N LYS A 78 -14.82 4.63 -3.81
CA LYS A 78 -16.06 5.07 -4.49
C LYS A 78 -15.80 5.59 -5.90
N VAL A 79 -14.58 6.01 -6.19
CA VAL A 79 -14.21 6.65 -7.46
C VAL A 79 -13.26 5.76 -8.27
N ASP A 80 -12.20 5.27 -7.63
CA ASP A 80 -11.17 4.45 -8.29
C ASP A 80 -10.70 3.34 -7.33
N SER A 81 -11.25 2.15 -7.50
CA SER A 81 -10.91 0.98 -6.68
C SER A 81 -9.46 0.52 -6.90
N SER A 82 -8.90 0.72 -8.09
CA SER A 82 -7.50 0.37 -8.36
C SER A 82 -6.54 1.23 -7.54
N CYS A 83 -6.77 2.56 -7.50
CA CYS A 83 -5.98 3.47 -6.65
C CYS A 83 -6.13 3.14 -5.17
N SER A 84 -7.34 2.77 -4.72
CA SER A 84 -7.55 2.37 -3.33
C SER A 84 -6.81 1.09 -2.95
N VAL A 85 -6.76 0.11 -3.85
CA VAL A 85 -6.00 -1.14 -3.61
C VAL A 85 -4.50 -0.87 -3.58
N ILE A 86 -3.97 0.01 -4.44
CA ILE A 86 -2.57 0.47 -4.37
C ILE A 86 -2.26 1.08 -2.99
N MET A 87 -3.11 2.00 -2.53
CA MET A 87 -3.02 2.61 -1.20
C MET A 87 -3.07 1.57 -0.09
N SER A 88 -4.00 0.61 -0.17
CA SER A 88 -4.19 -0.44 0.82
C SER A 88 -2.96 -1.33 0.95
N VAL A 89 -2.46 -1.87 -0.15
CA VAL A 89 -1.28 -2.75 -0.13
C VAL A 89 -0.06 -2.03 0.43
N ASN A 90 0.16 -0.78 0.04
CA ASN A 90 1.30 -0.01 0.54
C ASN A 90 1.21 0.23 2.06
N ASN A 91 0.05 0.70 2.58
CA ASN A 91 -0.14 0.99 4.00
C ASN A 91 -0.23 -0.28 4.86
N SER A 92 -1.23 -1.16 4.57
CA SER A 92 -1.66 -2.20 5.50
C SER A 92 -0.90 -3.52 5.36
N LEU A 93 -0.20 -3.74 4.27
CA LEU A 93 0.58 -4.96 4.06
C LEU A 93 2.08 -4.67 4.10
N VAL A 94 2.58 -3.74 3.27
CA VAL A 94 4.02 -3.51 3.16
C VAL A 94 4.55 -2.65 4.31
N CYS A 95 4.01 -1.45 4.51
CA CYS A 95 4.47 -0.56 5.58
C CYS A 95 4.20 -1.17 6.96
N TRP A 96 2.98 -1.68 7.18
CA TRP A 96 2.64 -2.33 8.44
C TRP A 96 3.53 -3.55 8.71
N GLY A 97 3.74 -4.40 7.71
CA GLY A 97 4.63 -5.57 7.86
C GLY A 97 6.05 -5.20 8.21
N LEU A 98 6.62 -4.16 7.57
CA LEU A 98 7.93 -3.64 7.91
C LEU A 98 7.97 -3.05 9.32
N GLU A 99 6.93 -2.30 9.71
CA GLU A 99 6.87 -1.69 11.04
C GLU A 99 6.78 -2.71 12.17
N GLN A 100 6.03 -3.81 11.96
CA GLN A 100 5.85 -4.85 12.97
C GLN A 100 7.03 -5.83 13.03
N PHE A 101 7.61 -6.20 11.90
CA PHE A 101 8.54 -7.32 11.81
C PHE A 101 9.92 -6.95 11.29
N GLY A 102 10.09 -5.76 10.71
CA GLY A 102 11.38 -5.30 10.19
C GLY A 102 12.36 -4.94 11.32
N SER A 103 13.65 -5.08 11.05
CA SER A 103 14.69 -4.50 11.90
C SER A 103 14.66 -2.97 11.84
N GLU A 104 15.25 -2.29 12.84
CA GLU A 104 15.37 -0.84 12.82
C GLU A 104 16.07 -0.30 11.56
N GLU A 105 17.07 -1.01 11.08
CA GLU A 105 17.77 -0.68 9.84
C GLU A 105 16.82 -0.75 8.65
N GLN A 106 16.01 -1.81 8.55
CA GLN A 106 15.02 -1.98 7.48
C GLN A 106 13.93 -0.91 7.54
N LYS A 107 13.40 -0.62 8.73
CA LYS A 107 12.39 0.43 8.94
C LYS A 107 12.90 1.78 8.45
N ARG A 108 14.06 2.21 8.91
CA ARG A 108 14.69 3.49 8.53
C ARG A 108 15.05 3.56 7.05
N LYS A 109 15.38 2.44 6.45
CA LYS A 109 15.76 2.36 5.03
C LYS A 109 14.56 2.44 4.08
N TYR A 110 13.43 1.84 4.43
CA TYR A 110 12.33 1.64 3.50
C TYR A 110 11.09 2.47 3.82
N LEU A 111 10.69 2.60 5.09
CA LEU A 111 9.44 3.25 5.46
C LEU A 111 9.32 4.71 5.01
N PRO A 112 10.34 5.57 5.12
CA PRO A 112 10.22 6.96 4.71
C PRO A 112 9.90 7.12 3.21
N ASP A 113 10.53 6.34 2.35
CA ASP A 113 10.29 6.37 0.92
C ASP A 113 8.92 5.78 0.55
N LEU A 114 8.46 4.75 1.29
CA LEU A 114 7.14 4.13 1.10
C LEU A 114 6.01 5.05 1.59
N ALA A 115 6.16 5.65 2.76
CA ALA A 115 5.17 6.54 3.35
C ALA A 115 4.97 7.82 2.51
N SER A 116 6.03 8.37 1.95
CA SER A 116 5.98 9.55 1.08
C SER A 116 5.55 9.25 -0.37
N GLY A 117 5.39 7.98 -0.74
CA GLY A 117 5.08 7.58 -2.11
C GLY A 117 6.24 7.72 -3.11
N LYS A 118 7.44 8.05 -2.65
CA LYS A 118 8.65 8.04 -3.49
C LYS A 118 8.98 6.64 -4.00
N LYS A 119 8.64 5.62 -3.20
CA LYS A 119 8.62 4.21 -3.57
C LYS A 119 7.26 3.61 -3.27
N ILE A 120 6.89 2.61 -4.04
CA ILE A 120 5.67 1.83 -3.82
C ILE A 120 6.06 0.40 -3.48
N GLY A 121 5.33 -0.19 -2.53
CA GLY A 121 5.51 -1.56 -2.11
C GLY A 121 4.58 -2.54 -2.79
N ALA A 122 5.04 -3.77 -2.93
CA ALA A 122 4.25 -4.93 -3.31
C ALA A 122 4.38 -6.03 -2.25
N PHE A 123 3.26 -6.68 -1.94
CA PHE A 123 3.22 -7.81 -1.00
C PHE A 123 3.00 -9.10 -1.78
N CYS A 124 4.01 -9.97 -1.79
CA CYS A 124 4.04 -11.18 -2.61
C CYS A 124 3.73 -12.41 -1.75
N LEU A 125 2.44 -12.69 -1.56
CA LEU A 125 1.94 -13.85 -0.83
C LEU A 125 1.46 -14.94 -1.78
N SER A 126 0.43 -14.66 -2.59
CA SER A 126 -0.31 -15.64 -3.40
C SER A 126 0.58 -16.37 -4.40
N GLU A 127 0.33 -17.67 -4.53
CA GLU A 127 0.97 -18.58 -5.49
C GLU A 127 -0.11 -19.32 -6.28
N PRO A 128 0.21 -19.99 -7.41
CA PRO A 128 -0.76 -20.74 -8.18
C PRO A 128 -1.57 -21.76 -7.34
N GLU A 129 -0.97 -22.29 -6.28
CA GLU A 129 -1.54 -23.37 -5.45
C GLU A 129 -1.72 -22.95 -3.98
N ALA A 130 -1.42 -21.70 -3.64
CA ALA A 130 -1.54 -21.17 -2.27
C ALA A 130 -2.03 -19.72 -2.29
N ASP A 131 -3.28 -19.52 -1.91
CA ASP A 131 -3.89 -18.20 -1.78
C ASP A 131 -4.59 -18.08 -0.41
N SER A 132 -5.84 -18.54 -0.29
CA SER A 132 -6.54 -18.57 1.01
C SER A 132 -5.83 -19.50 2.01
N GLU A 133 -5.22 -20.59 1.55
CA GLU A 133 -4.35 -21.45 2.33
C GLU A 133 -2.90 -20.98 2.25
N ALA A 134 -2.59 -19.88 2.96
CA ALA A 134 -1.27 -19.25 2.92
C ALA A 134 -0.12 -20.14 3.42
N THR A 135 -0.41 -21.18 4.21
CA THR A 135 0.58 -22.14 4.70
C THR A 135 1.02 -23.17 3.66
N SER A 136 0.32 -23.26 2.52
CA SER A 136 0.64 -24.18 1.41
C SER A 136 1.64 -23.59 0.40
N GLN A 137 2.30 -22.48 0.73
CA GLN A 137 3.29 -21.85 -0.16
C GLN A 137 4.45 -22.79 -0.46
N ARG A 138 4.95 -22.69 -1.70
CA ARG A 138 6.07 -23.50 -2.22
C ARG A 138 7.30 -22.67 -2.61
N THR A 139 7.18 -21.35 -2.66
CA THR A 139 8.35 -20.48 -2.88
C THR A 139 9.37 -20.70 -1.77
N THR A 140 10.61 -20.87 -2.15
CA THR A 140 11.73 -21.09 -1.22
C THR A 140 12.76 -19.97 -1.33
N ALA A 141 13.41 -19.65 -0.20
CA ALA A 141 14.54 -18.74 -0.14
C ALA A 141 15.74 -19.47 0.53
N GLU A 142 16.63 -20.03 -0.31
CA GLU A 142 17.80 -20.77 0.18
C GLU A 142 18.98 -19.82 0.41
N ALA A 143 19.51 -19.80 1.65
CA ALA A 143 20.70 -19.00 1.97
C ALA A 143 21.97 -19.56 1.28
N LYS A 144 22.68 -18.70 0.56
CA LYS A 144 23.91 -19.00 -0.19
C LYS A 144 25.06 -18.05 0.21
N GLY A 145 25.35 -17.98 1.50
CA GLY A 145 26.37 -17.09 2.05
C GLY A 145 25.86 -15.66 2.16
N ASP A 146 26.22 -14.78 1.25
CA ASP A 146 25.88 -13.36 1.23
C ASP A 146 24.61 -13.00 0.42
N TYR A 147 23.94 -14.00 -0.17
CA TYR A 147 22.68 -13.83 -0.89
C TYR A 147 21.70 -14.97 -0.63
N TYR A 148 20.44 -14.77 -1.02
CA TYR A 148 19.40 -15.81 -1.06
C TYR A 148 19.06 -16.19 -2.50
N LEU A 149 18.99 -17.50 -2.76
CA LEU A 149 18.45 -18.02 -4.02
C LEU A 149 16.94 -18.25 -3.83
N TRP A 150 16.14 -17.46 -4.54
CA TRP A 150 14.69 -17.61 -4.53
C TRP A 150 14.23 -18.46 -5.70
N ASN A 151 13.30 -19.39 -5.42
CA ASN A 151 12.70 -20.24 -6.43
C ASN A 151 11.21 -20.40 -6.14
N GLY A 152 10.37 -19.96 -7.07
CA GLY A 152 8.92 -19.99 -6.95
C GLY A 152 8.22 -19.04 -7.91
N THR A 153 6.89 -19.01 -7.84
CA THR A 153 6.04 -18.14 -8.64
C THR A 153 5.01 -17.49 -7.75
N LYS A 154 4.85 -16.16 -7.86
CA LYS A 154 3.83 -15.40 -7.17
C LYS A 154 2.80 -14.87 -8.17
N ASN A 155 1.50 -14.91 -7.80
CA ASN A 155 0.38 -14.51 -8.64
C ASN A 155 -0.38 -13.33 -8.03
N TRP A 156 -1.06 -12.56 -8.88
CA TRP A 156 -1.99 -11.51 -8.47
C TRP A 156 -1.38 -10.44 -7.56
N ILE A 157 -0.12 -10.10 -7.81
CA ILE A 157 0.62 -9.18 -6.96
C ILE A 157 0.28 -7.74 -7.34
N THR A 158 -0.51 -7.08 -6.50
CA THR A 158 -0.78 -5.64 -6.61
C THR A 158 0.54 -4.86 -6.64
N ASN A 159 0.67 -3.93 -7.55
CA ASN A 159 1.89 -3.17 -7.84
C ASN A 159 3.05 -4.01 -8.41
N GLY A 160 2.86 -5.30 -8.76
CA GLY A 160 3.93 -6.23 -9.13
C GLY A 160 4.83 -5.78 -10.27
N GLY A 161 4.33 -4.95 -11.21
CA GLY A 161 5.12 -4.40 -12.31
C GLY A 161 5.63 -2.97 -12.06
N SER A 162 5.22 -2.31 -10.97
CA SER A 162 5.47 -0.88 -10.72
C SER A 162 6.14 -0.62 -9.37
N ALA A 163 6.18 -1.60 -8.47
CA ALA A 163 6.77 -1.46 -7.14
C ALA A 163 8.29 -1.35 -7.19
N SER A 164 8.84 -0.64 -6.20
CA SER A 164 10.29 -0.54 -5.96
C SER A 164 10.75 -1.40 -4.78
N VAL A 165 9.81 -1.83 -3.94
CA VAL A 165 10.05 -2.65 -2.75
C VAL A 165 9.08 -3.82 -2.77
N TYR A 166 9.60 -5.03 -2.64
CA TYR A 166 8.82 -6.27 -2.61
C TYR A 166 8.99 -6.94 -1.26
N LEU A 167 7.90 -7.16 -0.54
CA LEU A 167 7.86 -8.02 0.64
C LEU A 167 7.41 -9.41 0.18
N VAL A 168 8.34 -10.35 0.14
CA VAL A 168 8.11 -11.68 -0.43
C VAL A 168 8.05 -12.72 0.68
N MET A 169 6.97 -13.49 0.71
CA MET A 169 6.82 -14.64 1.59
C MET A 169 7.42 -15.88 0.91
N ALA A 170 8.35 -16.57 1.62
CA ALA A 170 9.06 -17.74 1.11
C ALA A 170 9.45 -18.70 2.24
#